data_700b5c497c54b5479de8d4bcaa288b67
#
_entry.id   700b5c497c54b5479de8d4bcaa288b67
#
_cell.length_a   1.000
_cell.length_b   1.000
_cell.length_c   1.000
_cell.angle_alpha   90.00
_cell.angle_beta   90.00
_cell.angle_gamma   90.00
#
_symmetry.space_group_name_H-M   'P 1'
#
loop_
_entity.id
_entity.type
_entity.pdbx_description
1 polymer ?
#
loop_
_entity_poly.entity_id
_entity_poly.type
_entity_poly.pdbx_seq_one_letter_code
_entity_poly.pdbx_strand_id
1 'polypeptide(L)'
;MTASLKAIDGSADLPVLMNDLARSARAAARALAVAPTEQKNRALAAMERAIRAGAPAILAANAEDVAEVRANGATSAFIDRLTLTEARVHAMADGIRVIHDIADPVGAVTESWQRPNGMTIERVRVPLGVVAVIFESRPNVAADAGVLCLKSGNAVILRGGSDSFRSCRAIHECLVRGLREAGLPEAAITLVPTRDRAAVGLLLTGLNGGVDVIVPRGGKSLVARVEAEARVPVFAHLEGVNHTYVDRTAKLDMAKSIVLNAKMRRPGVCGATETLLIDRAVAGTHLKPLVEMLIDAGCEVRGDAAVQQADVRVKPATDEDWDTEYEDAIISARVVDGVDDALAHIRDHGSHHTDAIVTEDVAVATKFLNEVDSAIVLHNASTQFADGGEFGFGAEIGIATGKFHARGPVGAEQLTSFKYRIHGTGQTRP
;
A
#
# COMPACT_ATOMS: atom_id res chain seq x y z
N MET A 1 16.87 32.12 3.55
CA MET A 1 17.53 31.94 2.23
C MET A 1 16.91 30.74 1.57
N THR A 2 16.08 30.98 0.57
CA THR A 2 15.41 29.93 -0.19
C THR A 2 16.42 29.32 -1.15
N ALA A 3 16.98 28.16 -0.81
CA ALA A 3 17.71 27.35 -1.75
C ALA A 3 16.72 26.72 -2.72
N SER A 4 16.52 27.38 -3.87
CA SER A 4 15.86 26.76 -5.02
C SER A 4 16.65 25.50 -5.37
N LEU A 5 16.03 24.33 -5.21
CA LEU A 5 16.59 23.04 -5.66
C LEU A 5 16.75 23.10 -7.19
N LYS A 6 17.95 23.49 -7.66
CA LYS A 6 18.31 23.35 -9.08
C LYS A 6 18.47 21.85 -9.35
N ALA A 7 17.86 21.37 -10.43
CA ALA A 7 18.15 20.03 -10.94
C ALA A 7 19.66 19.91 -11.18
N ILE A 8 20.30 18.90 -10.56
CA ILE A 8 21.72 18.63 -10.70
C ILE A 8 21.86 17.53 -11.76
N ASP A 9 22.37 17.89 -12.93
CA ASP A 9 22.83 16.98 -13.97
C ASP A 9 24.33 16.71 -13.79
N GLY A 10 24.68 15.70 -12.99
CA GLY A 10 26.06 15.29 -12.82
C GLY A 10 26.25 14.16 -11.81
N SER A 11 26.78 13.02 -12.26
CA SER A 11 26.90 11.78 -11.47
C SER A 11 27.92 11.83 -10.32
N ALA A 12 28.85 12.78 -10.32
CA ALA A 12 29.91 12.86 -9.28
C ALA A 12 29.39 13.36 -7.91
N ASP A 13 28.33 14.19 -7.90
CA ASP A 13 27.80 14.79 -6.68
C ASP A 13 26.60 14.07 -6.09
N LEU A 14 26.08 13.03 -6.78
CA LEU A 14 24.86 12.35 -6.36
C LEU A 14 24.93 11.73 -4.94
N PRO A 15 26.01 11.02 -4.55
CA PRO A 15 26.13 10.50 -3.18
C PRO A 15 26.15 11.61 -2.12
N VAL A 16 26.78 12.76 -2.40
CA VAL A 16 26.81 13.92 -1.50
C VAL A 16 25.42 14.49 -1.35
N LEU A 17 24.72 14.75 -2.46
CA LEU A 17 23.35 15.24 -2.48
C LEU A 17 22.43 14.33 -1.67
N MET A 18 22.47 13.01 -1.91
CA MET A 18 21.59 12.05 -1.24
C MET A 18 21.87 11.98 0.27
N ASN A 19 23.13 12.05 0.70
CA ASN A 19 23.50 12.10 2.11
C ASN A 19 23.03 13.42 2.77
N ASP A 20 23.08 14.54 2.07
CA ASP A 20 22.62 15.83 2.57
C ASP A 20 21.09 15.85 2.75
N LEU A 21 20.35 15.29 1.78
CA LEU A 21 18.90 15.11 1.90
C LEU A 21 18.58 14.22 3.11
N ALA A 22 19.30 13.11 3.28
CA ALA A 22 19.09 12.20 4.40
C ALA A 22 19.36 12.86 5.75
N ARG A 23 20.44 13.65 5.87
CA ARG A 23 20.73 14.42 7.10
C ARG A 23 19.65 15.42 7.43
N SER A 24 19.15 16.15 6.42
CA SER A 24 18.07 17.12 6.58
C SER A 24 16.76 16.44 6.98
N ALA A 25 16.39 15.34 6.32
CA ALA A 25 15.22 14.53 6.66
C ALA A 25 15.33 13.96 8.10
N ARG A 26 16.51 13.47 8.50
CA ARG A 26 16.75 12.97 9.87
C ARG A 26 16.60 14.08 10.92
N ALA A 27 17.03 15.29 10.63
CA ALA A 27 16.81 16.44 11.51
C ALA A 27 15.32 16.80 11.60
N ALA A 28 14.61 16.79 10.48
CA ALA A 28 13.17 17.02 10.41
C ALA A 28 12.37 15.93 11.17
N ALA A 29 12.75 14.65 11.02
CA ALA A 29 12.12 13.54 11.75
C ALA A 29 12.19 13.72 13.27
N ARG A 30 13.31 14.21 13.80
CA ARG A 30 13.43 14.52 15.24
C ARG A 30 12.48 15.62 15.67
N ALA A 31 12.28 16.64 14.86
CA ALA A 31 11.33 17.71 15.15
C ALA A 31 9.88 17.21 15.08
N LEU A 32 9.55 16.39 14.07
CA LEU A 32 8.20 15.83 13.90
C LEU A 32 7.81 14.85 15.01
N ALA A 33 8.78 14.10 15.55
CA ALA A 33 8.52 13.14 16.63
C ALA A 33 7.95 13.77 17.90
N VAL A 34 8.09 15.06 18.08
CA VAL A 34 7.60 15.85 19.23
C VAL A 34 6.67 16.97 18.82
N ALA A 35 6.34 17.07 17.54
CA ALA A 35 5.43 18.11 17.04
C ALA A 35 4.00 17.86 17.56
N PRO A 36 3.31 18.89 18.08
CA PRO A 36 1.92 18.76 18.50
C PRO A 36 1.00 18.37 17.33
N THR A 37 -0.06 17.60 17.64
CA THR A 37 -1.08 17.20 16.66
C THR A 37 -1.66 18.40 15.91
N GLU A 38 -1.95 19.50 16.61
CA GLU A 38 -2.51 20.71 16.03
C GLU A 38 -1.56 21.35 15.02
N GLN A 39 -0.25 21.26 15.22
CA GLN A 39 0.73 21.76 14.26
C GLN A 39 0.78 20.93 12.99
N LYS A 40 0.76 19.59 13.12
CA LYS A 40 0.65 18.67 11.97
C LYS A 40 -0.66 18.89 11.23
N ASN A 41 -1.77 19.03 11.93
CA ASN A 41 -3.08 19.27 11.32
C ASN A 41 -3.14 20.65 10.60
N ARG A 42 -2.54 21.72 11.17
CA ARG A 42 -2.41 22.98 10.43
C ARG A 42 -1.64 22.83 9.13
N ALA A 43 -0.56 22.04 9.13
CA ALA A 43 0.20 21.76 7.90
C ALA A 43 -0.65 21.02 6.87
N LEU A 44 -1.37 19.97 7.28
CA LEU A 44 -2.25 19.18 6.40
C LEU A 44 -3.36 20.07 5.79
N ALA A 45 -4.04 20.90 6.60
CA ALA A 45 -5.06 21.81 6.10
C ALA A 45 -4.48 22.86 5.12
N ALA A 46 -3.25 23.33 5.36
CA ALA A 46 -2.57 24.26 4.45
C ALA A 46 -2.13 23.54 3.15
N MET A 47 -1.71 22.28 3.21
CA MET A 47 -1.39 21.45 2.04
C MET A 47 -2.63 21.20 1.17
N GLU A 48 -3.77 20.86 1.77
CA GLU A 48 -5.04 20.71 1.05
C GLU A 48 -5.37 21.98 0.24
N ARG A 49 -5.34 23.15 0.89
CA ARG A 49 -5.56 24.43 0.21
C ARG A 49 -4.54 24.69 -0.89
N ALA A 50 -3.27 24.39 -0.63
CA ALA A 50 -2.20 24.59 -1.60
C ALA A 50 -2.33 23.71 -2.84
N ILE A 51 -2.76 22.43 -2.69
CA ILE A 51 -3.03 21.51 -3.82
C ILE A 51 -4.20 22.03 -4.65
N ARG A 52 -5.32 22.44 -4.02
CA ARG A 52 -6.47 23.01 -4.75
C ARG A 52 -6.09 24.28 -5.51
N ALA A 53 -5.41 25.20 -4.87
CA ALA A 53 -4.95 26.45 -5.50
C ALA A 53 -3.87 26.20 -6.57
N GLY A 54 -3.04 25.16 -6.40
CA GLY A 54 -1.99 24.77 -7.32
C GLY A 54 -2.45 23.88 -8.48
N ALA A 55 -3.73 23.50 -8.54
CA ALA A 55 -4.25 22.58 -9.55
C ALA A 55 -3.87 22.95 -11.00
N PRO A 56 -3.97 24.20 -11.44
CA PRO A 56 -3.57 24.57 -12.80
C PRO A 56 -2.09 24.28 -13.10
N ALA A 57 -1.20 24.58 -12.14
CA ALA A 57 0.24 24.32 -12.30
C ALA A 57 0.57 22.81 -12.28
N ILE A 58 -0.11 22.04 -11.42
CA ILE A 58 0.02 20.59 -11.34
C ILE A 58 -0.42 19.97 -12.66
N LEU A 59 -1.57 20.37 -13.21
CA LEU A 59 -2.10 19.87 -14.47
C LEU A 59 -1.21 20.22 -15.67
N ALA A 60 -0.65 21.43 -15.70
CA ALA A 60 0.29 21.86 -16.74
C ALA A 60 1.57 20.99 -16.70
N ALA A 61 2.16 20.79 -15.51
CA ALA A 61 3.34 19.93 -15.34
C ALA A 61 3.03 18.46 -15.71
N ASN A 62 1.84 17.96 -15.40
CA ASN A 62 1.41 16.62 -15.74
C ASN A 62 1.21 16.45 -17.25
N ALA A 63 0.66 17.45 -17.94
CA ALA A 63 0.52 17.42 -19.40
C ALA A 63 1.87 17.28 -20.10
N GLU A 64 2.94 17.92 -19.59
CA GLU A 64 4.30 17.76 -20.13
C GLU A 64 4.83 16.34 -19.89
N ASP A 65 4.67 15.77 -18.68
CA ASP A 65 5.09 14.40 -18.38
C ASP A 65 4.34 13.38 -19.25
N VAL A 66 3.01 13.54 -19.40
CA VAL A 66 2.17 12.67 -20.26
C VAL A 66 2.58 12.78 -21.72
N ALA A 67 2.89 13.96 -22.23
CA ALA A 67 3.35 14.16 -23.61
C ALA A 67 4.69 13.44 -23.85
N GLU A 68 5.63 13.54 -22.89
CA GLU A 68 6.94 12.87 -22.97
C GLU A 68 6.80 11.33 -23.02
N VAL A 69 6.01 10.73 -22.14
CA VAL A 69 5.84 9.26 -22.13
C VAL A 69 5.06 8.75 -23.34
N ARG A 70 4.09 9.51 -23.83
CA ARG A 70 3.35 9.19 -25.05
C ARG A 70 4.26 9.18 -26.28
N ALA A 71 5.14 10.17 -26.40
CA ALA A 71 6.14 10.22 -27.45
C ALA A 71 7.12 9.03 -27.40
N ASN A 72 7.37 8.48 -26.21
CA ASN A 72 8.21 7.31 -25.97
C ASN A 72 7.47 5.97 -26.13
N GLY A 73 6.23 5.95 -26.61
CA GLY A 73 5.48 4.72 -26.90
C GLY A 73 4.90 3.99 -25.68
N ALA A 74 4.65 4.70 -24.58
CA ALA A 74 4.03 4.10 -23.39
C ALA A 74 2.63 3.54 -23.69
N THR A 75 2.25 2.47 -22.98
CA THR A 75 0.92 1.85 -23.11
C THR A 75 -0.19 2.76 -22.60
N SER A 76 -1.42 2.54 -23.08
CA SER A 76 -2.60 3.30 -22.63
C SER A 76 -2.84 3.19 -21.12
N ALA A 77 -2.63 2.00 -20.54
CA ALA A 77 -2.75 1.76 -19.11
C ALA A 77 -1.68 2.53 -18.29
N PHE A 78 -0.44 2.63 -18.80
CA PHE A 78 0.60 3.43 -18.19
C PHE A 78 0.25 4.92 -18.23
N ILE A 79 -0.21 5.41 -19.40
CA ILE A 79 -0.62 6.82 -19.59
C ILE A 79 -1.79 7.16 -18.68
N ASP A 80 -2.80 6.29 -18.54
CA ASP A 80 -3.94 6.54 -17.62
C ASP A 80 -3.49 6.65 -16.17
N ARG A 81 -2.60 5.78 -15.71
CA ARG A 81 -2.04 5.83 -14.34
C ARG A 81 -1.28 7.12 -14.06
N LEU A 82 -0.55 7.64 -15.06
CA LEU A 82 0.23 8.87 -14.96
C LEU A 82 -0.64 10.12 -15.04
N THR A 83 -1.73 10.07 -15.79
CA THR A 83 -2.56 11.25 -16.10
C THR A 83 -3.29 11.76 -14.86
N LEU A 84 -3.11 13.03 -14.55
CA LEU A 84 -3.92 13.76 -13.59
C LEU A 84 -5.00 14.56 -14.34
N THR A 85 -6.23 14.42 -13.87
CA THR A 85 -7.37 15.28 -14.26
C THR A 85 -7.67 16.23 -13.11
N GLU A 86 -8.46 17.27 -13.35
CA GLU A 86 -8.93 18.18 -12.29
C GLU A 86 -9.61 17.37 -11.16
N ALA A 87 -10.46 16.41 -11.51
CA ALA A 87 -11.10 15.52 -10.54
C ALA A 87 -10.09 14.71 -9.72
N ARG A 88 -9.02 14.18 -10.35
CA ARG A 88 -7.96 13.44 -9.65
C ARG A 88 -7.13 14.35 -8.72
N VAL A 89 -6.90 15.62 -9.09
CA VAL A 89 -6.22 16.60 -8.22
C VAL A 89 -7.12 16.97 -7.04
N HIS A 90 -8.41 17.18 -7.25
CA HIS A 90 -9.35 17.43 -6.16
C HIS A 90 -9.47 16.22 -5.23
N ALA A 91 -9.54 15.00 -5.76
CA ALA A 91 -9.55 13.79 -4.94
C ALA A 91 -8.28 13.64 -4.09
N MET A 92 -7.12 14.05 -4.61
CA MET A 92 -5.86 14.10 -3.83
C MET A 92 -6.00 15.09 -2.65
N ALA A 93 -6.58 16.27 -2.86
CA ALA A 93 -6.82 17.23 -1.79
C ALA A 93 -7.85 16.71 -0.76
N ASP A 94 -8.89 16.00 -1.21
CA ASP A 94 -9.86 15.34 -0.32
C ASP A 94 -9.18 14.24 0.51
N GLY A 95 -8.26 13.47 -0.07
CA GLY A 95 -7.44 12.50 0.65
C GLY A 95 -6.60 13.14 1.78
N ILE A 96 -6.03 14.32 1.55
CA ILE A 96 -5.33 15.07 2.60
C ILE A 96 -6.28 15.45 3.76
N ARG A 97 -7.52 15.82 3.45
CA ARG A 97 -8.54 16.13 4.46
C ARG A 97 -8.88 14.87 5.29
N VAL A 98 -9.02 13.72 4.67
CA VAL A 98 -9.25 12.46 5.39
C VAL A 98 -8.11 12.20 6.38
N ILE A 99 -6.85 12.37 5.96
CA ILE A 99 -5.68 12.18 6.85
C ILE A 99 -5.61 13.27 7.95
N HIS A 100 -6.04 14.50 7.67
CA HIS A 100 -6.17 15.51 8.70
C HIS A 100 -7.10 15.07 9.83
N ASP A 101 -8.21 14.42 9.52
CA ASP A 101 -9.30 14.09 10.45
C ASP A 101 -9.07 12.79 11.25
N ILE A 102 -8.15 11.90 10.81
CA ILE A 102 -7.82 10.70 11.61
C ILE A 102 -7.08 11.07 12.90
N ALA A 103 -7.14 10.18 13.89
CA ALA A 103 -6.40 10.31 15.14
C ALA A 103 -4.88 10.33 14.89
N ASP A 104 -4.17 11.16 15.64
CA ASP A 104 -2.70 11.16 15.65
C ASP A 104 -2.21 9.95 16.46
N PRO A 105 -1.45 9.03 15.87
CA PRO A 105 -0.97 7.87 16.60
C PRO A 105 0.21 8.18 17.54
N VAL A 106 0.94 9.29 17.32
CA VAL A 106 2.16 9.60 18.06
C VAL A 106 1.85 9.96 19.51
N GLY A 107 2.50 9.28 20.43
CA GLY A 107 2.30 9.49 21.87
C GLY A 107 1.14 8.71 22.48
N ALA A 108 0.34 7.99 21.68
CA ALA A 108 -0.73 7.15 22.19
C ALA A 108 -0.17 6.03 23.07
N VAL A 109 -0.74 5.88 24.27
CA VAL A 109 -0.45 4.78 25.20
C VAL A 109 -1.30 3.59 24.78
N THR A 110 -0.66 2.53 24.27
CA THR A 110 -1.36 1.31 23.82
C THR A 110 -1.58 0.32 24.95
N GLU A 111 -0.68 0.30 25.94
CA GLU A 111 -0.77 -0.56 27.10
C GLU A 111 -0.15 0.15 28.32
N SER A 112 -0.70 -0.12 29.50
CA SER A 112 -0.14 0.35 30.77
C SER A 112 -0.33 -0.74 31.83
N TRP A 113 0.72 -1.03 32.62
CA TRP A 113 0.66 -2.01 33.71
C TRP A 113 1.59 -1.64 34.86
N GLN A 114 1.25 -2.10 36.04
CA GLN A 114 2.07 -1.95 37.25
C GLN A 114 2.91 -3.19 37.53
N ARG A 115 4.10 -2.96 38.10
CA ARG A 115 4.96 -4.02 38.59
C ARG A 115 4.81 -4.18 40.13
N PRO A 116 5.12 -5.36 40.67
CA PRO A 116 5.04 -5.59 42.13
C PRO A 116 5.88 -4.61 42.96
N ASN A 117 6.94 -4.03 42.42
CA ASN A 117 7.78 -3.04 43.08
C ASN A 117 7.23 -1.59 42.97
N GLY A 118 6.02 -1.40 42.45
CA GLY A 118 5.36 -0.10 42.33
C GLY A 118 5.66 0.69 41.06
N MET A 119 6.54 0.22 40.16
CA MET A 119 6.76 0.89 38.89
C MET A 119 5.56 0.75 37.95
N THR A 120 5.20 1.81 37.25
CA THR A 120 4.25 1.80 36.14
C THR A 120 5.01 1.79 34.81
N ILE A 121 4.66 0.87 33.94
CA ILE A 121 5.25 0.76 32.60
C ILE A 121 4.14 1.06 31.56
N GLU A 122 4.43 1.93 30.63
CA GLU A 122 3.56 2.28 29.51
C GLU A 122 4.24 1.90 28.19
N ARG A 123 3.48 1.31 27.26
CA ARG A 123 3.89 1.15 25.87
C ARG A 123 3.30 2.30 25.05
N VAL A 124 4.16 3.12 24.46
CA VAL A 124 3.78 4.40 23.83
C VAL A 124 4.22 4.39 22.37
N ARG A 125 3.33 4.74 21.45
CA ARG A 125 3.64 4.85 20.03
C ARG A 125 4.63 5.97 19.74
N VAL A 126 5.59 5.67 18.86
CA VAL A 126 6.60 6.62 18.37
C VAL A 126 6.74 6.48 16.85
N PRO A 127 7.13 7.54 16.12
CA PRO A 127 7.41 7.45 14.68
C PRO A 127 8.54 6.46 14.38
N LEU A 128 8.56 5.92 13.18
CA LEU A 128 9.67 5.08 12.67
C LEU A 128 10.93 5.91 12.45
N GLY A 129 10.79 7.15 11.99
CA GLY A 129 11.89 8.08 11.73
C GLY A 129 11.85 8.65 10.32
N VAL A 130 12.70 8.17 9.41
CA VAL A 130 12.73 8.57 8.00
C VAL A 130 12.27 7.43 7.12
N VAL A 131 11.20 7.65 6.37
CA VAL A 131 10.64 6.68 5.42
C VAL A 131 11.07 7.08 4.01
N ALA A 132 11.64 6.16 3.23
CA ALA A 132 11.87 6.39 1.80
C ALA A 132 10.73 5.74 0.99
N VAL A 133 10.11 6.50 0.09
CA VAL A 133 9.06 5.99 -0.79
C VAL A 133 9.53 6.07 -2.23
N ILE A 134 9.66 4.91 -2.87
CA ILE A 134 10.12 4.77 -4.25
C ILE A 134 8.91 4.37 -5.08
N PHE A 135 8.52 5.21 -6.05
CA PHE A 135 7.28 4.99 -6.78
C PHE A 135 7.40 5.33 -8.28
N GLU A 136 6.53 4.72 -9.07
CA GLU A 136 6.48 4.84 -10.53
C GLU A 136 5.07 5.22 -11.00
N SER A 137 4.98 6.00 -12.07
CA SER A 137 3.74 6.26 -12.86
C SER A 137 2.51 6.76 -12.07
N ARG A 138 2.69 7.23 -10.82
CA ARG A 138 1.58 7.64 -9.94
C ARG A 138 1.96 8.90 -9.17
N PRO A 139 1.86 10.10 -9.79
CA PRO A 139 2.31 11.35 -9.16
C PRO A 139 1.57 11.69 -7.86
N ASN A 140 0.31 11.23 -7.69
CA ASN A 140 -0.46 11.39 -6.44
C ASN A 140 0.23 10.76 -5.22
N VAL A 141 1.04 9.72 -5.41
CA VAL A 141 1.77 9.06 -4.30
C VAL A 141 2.68 10.06 -3.57
N ALA A 142 3.16 11.11 -4.25
CA ALA A 142 3.93 12.17 -3.59
C ALA A 142 3.12 12.88 -2.48
N ALA A 143 1.82 13.13 -2.71
CA ALA A 143 0.94 13.70 -1.70
C ALA A 143 0.56 12.65 -0.64
N ASP A 144 0.06 11.49 -1.08
CA ASP A 144 -0.45 10.44 -0.18
C ASP A 144 0.60 9.99 0.84
N ALA A 145 1.82 9.67 0.36
CA ALA A 145 2.93 9.28 1.21
C ALA A 145 3.43 10.44 2.08
N GLY A 146 3.49 11.66 1.51
CA GLY A 146 3.92 12.86 2.22
C GLY A 146 3.06 13.14 3.44
N VAL A 147 1.73 13.12 3.27
CA VAL A 147 0.80 13.47 4.35
C VAL A 147 0.63 12.37 5.39
N LEU A 148 0.66 11.08 4.98
CA LEU A 148 0.64 9.96 5.91
C LEU A 148 1.89 9.94 6.81
N CYS A 149 3.08 10.12 6.23
CA CYS A 149 4.31 10.22 6.99
C CYS A 149 4.28 11.41 7.95
N LEU A 150 3.84 12.59 7.50
CA LEU A 150 3.70 13.75 8.35
C LEU A 150 2.75 13.50 9.53
N LYS A 151 1.57 12.92 9.28
CA LYS A 151 0.59 12.60 10.34
C LYS A 151 1.15 11.67 11.39
N SER A 152 1.89 10.65 10.96
CA SER A 152 2.55 9.68 11.82
C SER A 152 3.88 10.16 12.42
N GLY A 153 4.24 11.43 12.23
CA GLY A 153 5.44 12.06 12.81
C GLY A 153 6.76 11.66 12.15
N ASN A 154 6.70 11.06 10.96
CA ASN A 154 7.86 10.67 10.17
C ASN A 154 8.27 11.75 9.17
N ALA A 155 9.56 11.88 8.90
CA ALA A 155 10.00 12.52 7.68
C ALA A 155 9.98 11.52 6.52
N VAL A 156 9.79 12.01 5.29
CA VAL A 156 9.77 11.17 4.10
C VAL A 156 10.71 11.68 3.02
N ILE A 157 11.41 10.74 2.36
CA ILE A 157 12.19 10.97 1.15
C ILE A 157 11.45 10.31 -0.01
N LEU A 158 10.90 11.13 -0.89
CA LEU A 158 10.12 10.72 -2.06
C LEU A 158 11.03 10.58 -3.27
N ARG A 159 10.99 9.41 -3.93
CA ARG A 159 11.67 9.17 -5.20
C ARG A 159 10.66 8.71 -6.24
N GLY A 160 10.08 9.65 -6.96
CA GLY A 160 9.19 9.38 -8.09
C GLY A 160 9.95 8.90 -9.34
N GLY A 161 9.26 8.21 -10.24
CA GLY A 161 9.77 7.84 -11.54
C GLY A 161 10.19 9.04 -12.39
N SER A 162 11.04 8.81 -13.39
CA SER A 162 11.43 9.85 -14.35
C SER A 162 10.25 10.32 -15.21
N ASP A 163 9.24 9.48 -15.33
CA ASP A 163 7.99 9.66 -16.06
C ASP A 163 7.04 10.68 -15.45
N SER A 164 7.15 10.92 -14.14
CA SER A 164 6.26 11.81 -13.35
C SER A 164 7.02 12.94 -12.65
N PHE A 165 8.22 13.23 -13.10
CA PHE A 165 9.15 14.12 -12.39
C PHE A 165 8.61 15.55 -12.22
N ARG A 166 8.04 16.15 -13.27
CA ARG A 166 7.50 17.50 -13.20
C ARG A 166 6.23 17.56 -12.34
N SER A 167 5.36 16.59 -12.52
CA SER A 167 4.12 16.43 -11.73
C SER A 167 4.43 16.28 -10.24
N CYS A 168 5.35 15.39 -9.87
CA CYS A 168 5.77 15.20 -8.48
C CYS A 168 6.38 16.46 -7.88
N ARG A 169 7.15 17.22 -8.66
CA ARG A 169 7.74 18.49 -8.21
C ARG A 169 6.66 19.53 -7.94
N ALA A 170 5.68 19.70 -8.84
CA ALA A 170 4.58 20.64 -8.64
C ALA A 170 3.73 20.32 -7.40
N ILE A 171 3.46 19.03 -7.17
CA ILE A 171 2.76 18.55 -5.96
C ILE A 171 3.61 18.85 -4.72
N HIS A 172 4.89 18.45 -4.73
CA HIS A 172 5.82 18.67 -3.61
C HIS A 172 5.92 20.15 -3.21
N GLU A 173 5.97 21.07 -4.16
CA GLU A 173 5.99 22.52 -3.89
C GLU A 173 4.74 22.98 -3.13
N CYS A 174 3.58 22.34 -3.36
CA CYS A 174 2.35 22.60 -2.59
C CYS A 174 2.46 22.07 -1.16
N LEU A 175 3.04 20.87 -0.98
CA LEU A 175 3.24 20.27 0.34
C LEU A 175 4.22 21.09 1.19
N VAL A 176 5.33 21.54 0.60
CA VAL A 176 6.33 22.38 1.27
C VAL A 176 5.72 23.72 1.70
N ARG A 177 4.83 24.32 0.89
CA ARG A 177 4.09 25.53 1.32
C ARG A 177 3.30 25.28 2.60
N GLY A 178 2.62 24.13 2.71
CA GLY A 178 1.87 23.76 3.91
C GLY A 178 2.76 23.56 5.14
N LEU A 179 3.93 22.93 4.97
CA LEU A 179 4.91 22.80 6.06
C LEU A 179 5.38 24.17 6.56
N ARG A 180 5.73 25.05 5.65
CA ARG A 180 6.21 26.41 5.95
C ARG A 180 5.16 27.24 6.70
N GLU A 181 3.89 27.19 6.24
CA GLU A 181 2.77 27.88 6.90
C GLU A 181 2.54 27.42 8.34
N ALA A 182 2.78 26.13 8.61
CA ALA A 182 2.64 25.55 9.94
C ALA A 182 3.90 25.68 10.82
N GLY A 183 5.00 26.24 10.28
CA GLY A 183 6.29 26.33 10.98
C GLY A 183 6.97 24.99 11.20
N LEU A 184 6.72 24.01 10.33
CA LEU A 184 7.40 22.71 10.32
C LEU A 184 8.60 22.75 9.36
N PRO A 185 9.63 21.90 9.60
CA PRO A 185 10.78 21.81 8.72
C PRO A 185 10.37 21.41 7.29
N GLU A 186 10.84 22.12 6.28
CA GLU A 186 10.56 21.80 4.87
C GLU A 186 11.10 20.40 4.49
N ALA A 187 12.20 19.95 5.10
CA ALA A 187 12.77 18.63 4.92
C ALA A 187 11.94 17.49 5.56
N ALA A 188 10.79 17.80 6.19
CA ALA A 188 9.83 16.79 6.62
C ALA A 188 9.25 15.98 5.44
N ILE A 189 9.13 16.64 4.27
CA ILE A 189 8.76 15.99 3.01
C ILE A 189 9.80 16.42 1.98
N THR A 190 10.67 15.51 1.60
CA THR A 190 11.78 15.75 0.67
C THR A 190 11.52 15.01 -0.64
N LEU A 191 11.64 15.67 -1.78
CA LEU A 191 11.64 15.03 -3.10
C LEU A 191 13.07 14.97 -3.64
N VAL A 192 13.52 13.77 -4.07
CA VAL A 192 14.82 13.60 -4.72
C VAL A 192 14.85 14.40 -6.03
N PRO A 193 15.72 15.41 -6.17
CA PRO A 193 15.64 16.39 -7.25
C PRO A 193 16.38 15.95 -8.54
N THR A 194 16.43 14.63 -8.79
CA THR A 194 17.10 14.09 -9.99
C THR A 194 16.31 12.91 -10.58
N ARG A 195 16.42 12.75 -11.90
CA ARG A 195 15.89 11.59 -12.64
C ARG A 195 16.86 10.40 -12.62
N ASP A 196 18.08 10.55 -12.10
CA ASP A 196 19.08 9.50 -12.07
C ASP A 196 18.61 8.28 -11.28
N ARG A 197 18.63 7.11 -11.92
CA ARG A 197 18.24 5.83 -11.31
C ARG A 197 19.22 5.35 -10.23
N ALA A 198 20.46 5.85 -10.24
CA ALA A 198 21.45 5.54 -9.22
C ALA A 198 21.01 6.03 -7.81
N ALA A 199 20.18 7.08 -7.73
CA ALA A 199 19.58 7.54 -6.48
C ALA A 199 18.77 6.44 -5.78
N VAL A 200 18.11 5.54 -6.52
CA VAL A 200 17.38 4.39 -5.97
C VAL A 200 18.36 3.45 -5.27
N GLY A 201 19.46 3.07 -5.92
CA GLY A 201 20.49 2.22 -5.30
C GLY A 201 21.04 2.80 -3.99
N LEU A 202 21.25 4.13 -3.93
CA LEU A 202 21.70 4.79 -2.71
C LEU A 202 20.63 4.75 -1.60
N LEU A 203 19.33 4.92 -1.94
CA LEU A 203 18.24 4.76 -0.97
C LEU A 203 18.20 3.34 -0.39
N LEU A 204 18.37 2.31 -1.24
CA LEU A 204 18.36 0.91 -0.83
C LEU A 204 19.47 0.58 0.18
N THR A 205 20.61 1.28 0.14
CA THR A 205 21.66 1.13 1.16
C THR A 205 21.30 1.72 2.53
N GLY A 206 20.19 2.46 2.65
CA GLY A 206 19.79 3.15 3.88
C GLY A 206 20.51 4.47 4.14
N LEU A 207 21.29 4.99 3.17
CA LEU A 207 22.01 6.28 3.26
C LEU A 207 22.75 6.46 4.59
N ASN A 208 23.56 5.47 4.98
CA ASN A 208 24.34 5.48 6.23
C ASN A 208 23.50 5.73 7.49
N GLY A 209 22.33 5.09 7.59
CA GLY A 209 21.38 5.28 8.69
C GLY A 209 20.50 6.52 8.54
N GLY A 210 20.48 7.12 7.36
CA GLY A 210 19.59 8.24 7.02
C GLY A 210 18.16 7.83 6.73
N VAL A 211 17.92 6.55 6.39
CA VAL A 211 16.60 5.95 6.11
C VAL A 211 16.36 4.80 7.07
N ASP A 212 15.16 4.69 7.62
CA ASP A 212 14.77 3.63 8.55
C ASP A 212 13.91 2.54 7.89
N VAL A 213 13.08 2.91 6.91
CA VAL A 213 12.16 2.00 6.20
C VAL A 213 12.00 2.43 4.76
N ILE A 214 11.87 1.48 3.84
CA ILE A 214 11.58 1.72 2.43
C ILE A 214 10.19 1.17 2.09
N VAL A 215 9.45 1.92 1.27
CA VAL A 215 8.15 1.53 0.73
C VAL A 215 8.19 1.65 -0.79
N PRO A 216 8.27 0.55 -1.54
CA PRO A 216 8.13 0.57 -2.99
C PRO A 216 6.66 0.67 -3.39
N ARG A 217 6.38 1.46 -4.44
CA ARG A 217 5.04 1.64 -5.05
C ARG A 217 5.15 1.64 -6.57
N GLY A 218 5.27 0.49 -7.17
CA GLY A 218 5.45 0.34 -8.61
C GLY A 218 5.16 -1.07 -9.08
N GLY A 219 5.59 -1.42 -10.28
CA GLY A 219 5.43 -2.76 -10.81
C GLY A 219 6.34 -3.80 -10.14
N LYS A 220 6.06 -5.08 -10.41
CA LYS A 220 6.75 -6.26 -9.86
C LYS A 220 8.28 -6.13 -9.90
N SER A 221 8.84 -5.63 -11.02
CA SER A 221 10.29 -5.47 -11.19
C SER A 221 10.92 -4.48 -10.19
N LEU A 222 10.24 -3.37 -9.86
CA LEU A 222 10.71 -2.43 -8.84
C LEU A 222 10.64 -3.07 -7.46
N VAL A 223 9.52 -3.70 -7.12
CA VAL A 223 9.33 -4.31 -5.79
C VAL A 223 10.34 -5.42 -5.58
N ALA A 224 10.50 -6.35 -6.53
CA ALA A 224 11.48 -7.43 -6.46
C ALA A 224 12.91 -6.91 -6.27
N ARG A 225 13.29 -5.84 -7.00
CA ARG A 225 14.58 -5.20 -6.83
C ARG A 225 14.75 -4.62 -5.42
N VAL A 226 13.74 -3.93 -4.91
CA VAL A 226 13.80 -3.35 -3.56
C VAL A 226 13.94 -4.44 -2.51
N GLU A 227 13.17 -5.52 -2.59
CA GLU A 227 13.26 -6.65 -1.65
C GLU A 227 14.62 -7.35 -1.69
N ALA A 228 15.21 -7.51 -2.89
CA ALA A 228 16.51 -8.17 -3.05
C ALA A 228 17.69 -7.30 -2.60
N GLU A 229 17.65 -5.98 -2.82
CA GLU A 229 18.80 -5.09 -2.64
C GLU A 229 18.73 -4.23 -1.37
N ALA A 230 17.56 -4.07 -0.73
CA ALA A 230 17.41 -3.20 0.43
C ALA A 230 18.20 -3.73 1.65
N ARG A 231 18.87 -2.80 2.33
CA ARG A 231 19.60 -3.05 3.57
C ARG A 231 18.91 -2.47 4.80
N VAL A 232 17.69 -2.03 4.64
CA VAL A 232 16.78 -1.53 5.68
C VAL A 232 15.42 -2.22 5.52
N PRO A 233 14.59 -2.27 6.56
CA PRO A 233 13.25 -2.85 6.49
C PRO A 233 12.44 -2.33 5.30
N VAL A 234 11.61 -3.21 4.71
CA VAL A 234 10.75 -2.88 3.58
C VAL A 234 9.31 -3.20 3.93
N PHE A 235 8.39 -2.29 3.65
CA PHE A 235 6.95 -2.56 3.61
C PHE A 235 6.52 -2.71 2.17
N ALA A 236 6.30 -3.94 1.74
CA ALA A 236 5.95 -4.26 0.36
C ALA A 236 5.06 -5.49 0.27
N HIS A 237 4.43 -5.64 -0.87
CA HIS A 237 3.99 -6.91 -1.44
C HIS A 237 4.50 -6.99 -2.87
N LEU A 238 4.85 -8.18 -3.29
CA LEU A 238 5.35 -8.40 -4.64
C LEU A 238 4.18 -8.57 -5.61
N GLU A 239 3.19 -9.36 -5.22
CA GLU A 239 2.01 -9.75 -6.01
C GLU A 239 0.80 -9.92 -5.10
N GLY A 240 -0.40 -9.83 -5.70
CA GLY A 240 -1.69 -10.09 -5.08
C GLY A 240 -2.36 -11.34 -5.67
N VAL A 241 -1.73 -12.52 -5.59
CA VAL A 241 -2.38 -13.79 -5.98
C VAL A 241 -3.35 -14.19 -4.87
N ASN A 242 -4.59 -13.70 -4.98
CA ASN A 242 -5.61 -13.87 -3.96
C ASN A 242 -6.62 -14.95 -4.33
N HIS A 243 -7.17 -15.62 -3.30
CA HIS A 243 -8.14 -16.69 -3.49
C HIS A 243 -9.48 -16.35 -2.86
N THR A 244 -10.55 -16.84 -3.49
CA THR A 244 -11.87 -16.92 -2.88
C THR A 244 -12.31 -18.39 -2.89
N TYR A 245 -12.42 -19.00 -1.71
CA TYR A 245 -12.91 -20.36 -1.54
C TYR A 245 -14.41 -20.37 -1.24
N VAL A 246 -15.17 -21.12 -2.03
CA VAL A 246 -16.61 -21.35 -1.85
C VAL A 246 -16.80 -22.73 -1.23
N ASP A 247 -17.12 -22.74 0.05
CA ASP A 247 -17.32 -23.94 0.86
C ASP A 247 -18.66 -24.64 0.56
N ARG A 248 -18.77 -25.90 0.96
CA ARG A 248 -19.97 -26.74 0.79
C ARG A 248 -21.23 -26.18 1.43
N THR A 249 -21.14 -25.30 2.41
CA THR A 249 -22.27 -24.68 3.09
C THR A 249 -22.58 -23.29 2.58
N ALA A 250 -21.81 -22.80 1.59
CA ALA A 250 -22.00 -21.47 1.02
C ALA A 250 -23.39 -21.31 0.38
N LYS A 251 -24.03 -20.18 0.61
CA LYS A 251 -25.24 -19.79 -0.15
C LYS A 251 -24.83 -19.28 -1.52
N LEU A 252 -25.43 -19.84 -2.58
CA LEU A 252 -25.08 -19.51 -3.96
C LEU A 252 -25.18 -18.00 -4.26
N ASP A 253 -26.24 -17.33 -3.83
CA ASP A 253 -26.43 -15.91 -4.11
C ASP A 253 -25.36 -15.03 -3.43
N MET A 254 -24.96 -15.39 -2.19
CA MET A 254 -23.86 -14.74 -1.50
C MET A 254 -22.54 -14.99 -2.23
N ALA A 255 -22.26 -16.24 -2.62
CA ALA A 255 -21.06 -16.61 -3.35
C ALA A 255 -20.97 -15.85 -4.68
N LYS A 256 -22.08 -15.76 -5.45
CA LYS A 256 -22.14 -14.96 -6.69
C LYS A 256 -21.81 -13.49 -6.43
N SER A 257 -22.44 -12.88 -5.44
CA SER A 257 -22.23 -11.46 -5.11
C SER A 257 -20.77 -11.18 -4.74
N ILE A 258 -20.19 -12.01 -3.86
CA ILE A 258 -18.81 -11.86 -3.39
C ILE A 258 -17.82 -12.09 -4.52
N VAL A 259 -17.91 -13.21 -5.25
CA VAL A 259 -16.97 -13.59 -6.31
C VAL A 259 -16.97 -12.56 -7.44
N LEU A 260 -18.16 -12.13 -7.89
CA LEU A 260 -18.27 -11.11 -8.93
C LEU A 260 -17.63 -9.79 -8.50
N ASN A 261 -17.92 -9.34 -7.29
CA ASN A 261 -17.33 -8.11 -6.75
C ASN A 261 -15.82 -8.27 -6.56
N ALA A 262 -15.36 -9.39 -6.00
CA ALA A 262 -13.95 -9.66 -5.71
C ALA A 262 -13.08 -9.62 -6.98
N LYS A 263 -13.59 -10.10 -8.13
CA LYS A 263 -12.84 -10.05 -9.40
C LYS A 263 -13.15 -8.81 -10.22
N MET A 264 -14.44 -8.49 -10.45
CA MET A 264 -14.84 -7.59 -11.52
C MET A 264 -15.05 -6.14 -11.09
N ARG A 265 -15.14 -5.82 -9.78
CA ARG A 265 -15.22 -4.43 -9.32
C ARG A 265 -14.04 -3.59 -9.83
N ARG A 266 -12.84 -4.14 -9.73
CA ARG A 266 -11.58 -3.51 -10.15
C ARG A 266 -10.50 -4.58 -10.39
N PRO A 267 -10.42 -5.20 -11.57
CA PRO A 267 -9.51 -6.33 -11.84
C PRO A 267 -8.03 -6.01 -11.63
N GLY A 268 -7.61 -4.78 -11.94
CA GLY A 268 -6.19 -4.35 -11.90
C GLY A 268 -5.72 -3.84 -10.53
N VAL A 269 -6.34 -4.24 -9.42
CA VAL A 269 -5.84 -3.93 -8.07
C VAL A 269 -5.39 -5.20 -7.37
N CYS A 270 -4.35 -5.08 -6.53
CA CYS A 270 -3.76 -6.20 -5.80
C CYS A 270 -4.74 -6.94 -4.84
N GLY A 271 -5.88 -6.36 -4.51
CA GLY A 271 -6.96 -7.01 -3.74
C GLY A 271 -7.96 -7.79 -4.59
N ALA A 272 -7.80 -7.85 -5.93
CA ALA A 272 -8.68 -8.65 -6.78
C ALA A 272 -8.44 -10.15 -6.55
N THR A 273 -9.51 -10.96 -6.57
CA THR A 273 -9.38 -12.43 -6.56
C THR A 273 -8.80 -12.89 -7.88
N GLU A 274 -7.73 -13.69 -7.83
CA GLU A 274 -7.09 -14.28 -9.01
C GLU A 274 -7.44 -15.76 -9.16
N THR A 275 -7.78 -16.46 -8.07
CA THR A 275 -8.18 -17.86 -8.10
C THR A 275 -9.48 -18.09 -7.32
N LEU A 276 -10.45 -18.75 -7.99
CA LEU A 276 -11.70 -19.21 -7.41
C LEU A 276 -11.59 -20.71 -7.10
N LEU A 277 -11.70 -21.07 -5.82
CA LEU A 277 -11.72 -22.46 -5.35
C LEU A 277 -13.16 -22.85 -4.98
N ILE A 278 -13.64 -24.00 -5.44
CA ILE A 278 -15.01 -24.46 -5.21
C ILE A 278 -15.00 -25.85 -4.61
N ASP A 279 -15.67 -26.02 -3.45
CA ASP A 279 -15.80 -27.34 -2.81
C ASP A 279 -16.52 -28.32 -3.75
N ARG A 280 -15.95 -29.50 -3.95
CA ARG A 280 -16.52 -30.58 -4.76
C ARG A 280 -17.94 -30.94 -4.36
N ALA A 281 -18.27 -30.84 -3.08
CA ALA A 281 -19.60 -31.16 -2.56
C ALA A 281 -20.71 -30.26 -3.14
N VAL A 282 -20.38 -29.03 -3.52
CA VAL A 282 -21.32 -28.08 -4.15
C VAL A 282 -21.03 -27.79 -5.62
N ALA A 283 -20.06 -28.46 -6.22
CA ALA A 283 -19.73 -28.24 -7.63
C ALA A 283 -20.95 -28.45 -8.54
N GLY A 284 -21.81 -29.44 -8.27
CA GLY A 284 -23.03 -29.70 -9.04
C GLY A 284 -24.05 -28.56 -9.03
N THR A 285 -24.03 -27.67 -8.05
CA THR A 285 -24.99 -26.57 -7.87
C THR A 285 -24.38 -25.19 -8.01
N HIS A 286 -23.10 -24.99 -7.68
CA HIS A 286 -22.45 -23.68 -7.61
C HIS A 286 -21.49 -23.42 -8.76
N LEU A 287 -20.79 -24.44 -9.27
CA LEU A 287 -19.71 -24.25 -10.24
C LEU A 287 -20.22 -23.59 -11.52
N LYS A 288 -21.21 -24.18 -12.18
CA LYS A 288 -21.75 -23.64 -13.44
C LYS A 288 -22.31 -22.23 -13.28
N PRO A 289 -23.17 -21.91 -12.28
CA PRO A 289 -23.69 -20.56 -12.11
C PRO A 289 -22.63 -19.50 -11.79
N LEU A 290 -21.52 -19.85 -11.12
CA LEU A 290 -20.41 -18.91 -10.82
C LEU A 290 -19.58 -18.66 -12.07
N VAL A 291 -19.26 -19.70 -12.84
CA VAL A 291 -18.47 -19.61 -14.08
C VAL A 291 -19.23 -18.80 -15.14
N GLU A 292 -20.51 -19.13 -15.38
CA GLU A 292 -21.35 -18.41 -16.35
C GLU A 292 -21.45 -16.91 -15.97
N MET A 293 -21.69 -16.60 -14.70
CA MET A 293 -21.75 -15.22 -14.19
C MET A 293 -20.48 -14.42 -14.47
N LEU A 294 -19.29 -15.02 -14.23
CA LEU A 294 -18.01 -14.37 -14.49
C LEU A 294 -17.80 -14.12 -15.98
N ILE A 295 -18.05 -15.13 -16.82
CA ILE A 295 -17.89 -15.03 -18.27
C ILE A 295 -18.87 -13.99 -18.85
N ASP A 296 -20.13 -14.00 -18.41
CA ASP A 296 -21.16 -13.05 -18.85
C ASP A 296 -20.86 -11.60 -18.42
N ALA A 297 -20.08 -11.44 -17.33
CA ALA A 297 -19.55 -10.15 -16.91
C ALA A 297 -18.26 -9.73 -17.67
N GLY A 298 -17.81 -10.54 -18.64
CA GLY A 298 -16.62 -10.25 -19.46
C GLY A 298 -15.31 -10.75 -18.86
N CYS A 299 -15.34 -11.65 -17.88
CA CYS A 299 -14.14 -12.27 -17.31
C CYS A 299 -13.77 -13.54 -18.09
N GLU A 300 -12.49 -13.65 -18.49
CA GLU A 300 -11.94 -14.91 -18.99
C GLU A 300 -11.76 -15.88 -17.80
N VAL A 301 -12.32 -17.07 -17.89
CA VAL A 301 -12.15 -18.12 -16.87
C VAL A 301 -11.22 -19.19 -17.42
N ARG A 302 -10.15 -19.47 -16.67
CA ARG A 302 -9.20 -20.57 -16.90
C ARG A 302 -9.41 -21.63 -15.82
N GLY A 303 -9.68 -22.86 -16.21
CA GLY A 303 -10.12 -23.87 -15.25
C GLY A 303 -9.45 -25.23 -15.38
N ASP A 304 -9.47 -25.99 -14.28
CA ASP A 304 -9.15 -27.40 -14.31
C ASP A 304 -10.16 -28.22 -15.16
N ALA A 305 -9.97 -29.51 -15.30
CA ALA A 305 -10.83 -30.36 -16.11
C ALA A 305 -12.31 -30.35 -15.66
N ALA A 306 -12.57 -30.17 -14.37
CA ALA A 306 -13.93 -30.12 -13.84
C ALA A 306 -14.60 -28.77 -14.19
N VAL A 307 -13.88 -27.67 -14.08
CA VAL A 307 -14.37 -26.33 -14.44
C VAL A 307 -14.63 -26.22 -15.94
N GLN A 308 -13.78 -26.79 -16.79
CA GLN A 308 -13.97 -26.84 -18.24
C GLN A 308 -15.27 -27.55 -18.66
N GLN A 309 -15.76 -28.52 -17.85
CA GLN A 309 -17.03 -29.19 -18.12
C GLN A 309 -18.25 -28.34 -17.78
N ALA A 310 -18.10 -27.28 -16.98
CA ALA A 310 -19.21 -26.43 -16.58
C ALA A 310 -19.68 -25.50 -17.70
N ASP A 311 -18.76 -24.99 -18.54
CA ASP A 311 -19.05 -24.11 -19.67
C ASP A 311 -17.98 -24.25 -20.77
N VAL A 312 -18.41 -24.35 -22.02
CA VAL A 312 -17.51 -24.53 -23.19
C VAL A 312 -16.60 -23.32 -23.46
N ARG A 313 -16.89 -22.16 -22.88
CA ARG A 313 -16.10 -20.93 -23.00
C ARG A 313 -14.90 -20.91 -22.03
N VAL A 314 -14.83 -21.83 -21.07
CA VAL A 314 -13.72 -21.95 -20.13
C VAL A 314 -12.46 -22.41 -20.87
N LYS A 315 -11.37 -21.71 -20.69
CA LYS A 315 -10.06 -22.12 -21.19
C LYS A 315 -9.38 -23.07 -20.21
N PRO A 316 -8.53 -24.02 -20.69
CA PRO A 316 -7.73 -24.84 -19.79
C PRO A 316 -6.74 -23.97 -19.00
N ALA A 317 -6.68 -24.18 -17.69
CA ALA A 317 -5.62 -23.61 -16.86
C ALA A 317 -4.31 -24.38 -17.03
N THR A 318 -3.20 -23.68 -16.97
CA THR A 318 -1.83 -24.23 -16.91
C THR A 318 -1.29 -24.14 -15.48
N ASP A 319 -0.15 -24.75 -15.20
CA ASP A 319 0.48 -24.65 -13.87
C ASP A 319 0.85 -23.21 -13.52
N GLU A 320 1.23 -22.38 -14.50
CA GLU A 320 1.56 -20.96 -14.31
C GLU A 320 0.35 -20.12 -13.91
N ASP A 321 -0.86 -20.51 -14.29
CA ASP A 321 -2.07 -19.76 -13.98
C ASP A 321 -2.37 -19.74 -12.47
N TRP A 322 -1.92 -20.74 -11.71
CA TRP A 322 -2.13 -20.79 -10.26
C TRP A 322 -1.26 -19.78 -9.49
N ASP A 323 -0.11 -19.37 -10.06
CA ASP A 323 0.85 -18.45 -9.47
C ASP A 323 0.77 -17.05 -10.10
N THR A 324 -0.29 -16.77 -10.89
CA THR A 324 -0.37 -15.53 -11.69
C THR A 324 -1.32 -14.52 -11.07
N GLU A 325 -0.81 -13.30 -10.81
CA GLU A 325 -1.62 -12.09 -10.67
C GLU A 325 -1.87 -11.51 -12.07
N TYR A 326 -3.10 -11.64 -12.58
CA TYR A 326 -3.44 -11.23 -13.94
C TYR A 326 -3.54 -9.71 -14.11
N GLU A 327 -3.91 -8.99 -13.06
CA GLU A 327 -4.24 -7.55 -13.11
C GLU A 327 -5.27 -7.20 -14.22
N ASP A 328 -6.08 -8.18 -14.65
CA ASP A 328 -7.04 -8.07 -15.76
C ASP A 328 -8.31 -8.88 -15.44
N ALA A 329 -9.32 -8.78 -16.30
CA ALA A 329 -10.55 -9.57 -16.22
C ALA A 329 -10.31 -11.04 -16.63
N ILE A 330 -9.38 -11.70 -15.94
CA ILE A 330 -9.02 -13.12 -16.09
C ILE A 330 -8.99 -13.73 -14.69
N ILE A 331 -9.54 -14.92 -14.52
CA ILE A 331 -9.54 -15.65 -13.23
C ILE A 331 -9.25 -17.14 -13.45
N SER A 332 -8.43 -17.73 -12.59
CA SER A 332 -8.28 -19.18 -12.50
C SER A 332 -9.41 -19.78 -11.65
N ALA A 333 -9.83 -20.99 -11.94
CA ALA A 333 -10.85 -21.70 -11.16
C ALA A 333 -10.53 -23.19 -11.02
N ARG A 334 -10.72 -23.72 -9.81
CA ARG A 334 -10.42 -25.11 -9.47
C ARG A 334 -11.47 -25.70 -8.53
N VAL A 335 -11.80 -26.98 -8.74
CA VAL A 335 -12.62 -27.77 -7.80
C VAL A 335 -11.69 -28.45 -6.79
N VAL A 336 -11.93 -28.24 -5.50
CA VAL A 336 -11.11 -28.73 -4.37
C VAL A 336 -11.90 -29.69 -3.47
N ASP A 337 -11.20 -30.60 -2.78
CA ASP A 337 -11.78 -31.61 -1.89
C ASP A 337 -11.93 -31.09 -0.45
N GLY A 338 -12.73 -30.01 -0.30
CA GLY A 338 -13.00 -29.38 1.00
C GLY A 338 -11.95 -28.34 1.41
N VAL A 339 -12.11 -27.83 2.63
CA VAL A 339 -11.30 -26.75 3.16
C VAL A 339 -9.81 -27.07 3.26
N ASP A 340 -9.46 -28.33 3.54
CA ASP A 340 -8.04 -28.73 3.68
C ASP A 340 -7.29 -28.68 2.35
N ASP A 341 -7.92 -29.06 1.23
CA ASP A 341 -7.34 -28.94 -0.10
C ASP A 341 -7.28 -27.46 -0.54
N ALA A 342 -8.29 -26.65 -0.19
CA ALA A 342 -8.26 -25.21 -0.42
C ALA A 342 -7.09 -24.55 0.34
N LEU A 343 -6.89 -24.89 1.61
CA LEU A 343 -5.78 -24.39 2.43
C LEU A 343 -4.42 -24.81 1.86
N ALA A 344 -4.30 -26.05 1.36
CA ALA A 344 -3.09 -26.53 0.70
C ALA A 344 -2.80 -25.72 -0.56
N HIS A 345 -3.80 -25.50 -1.41
CA HIS A 345 -3.66 -24.70 -2.63
C HIS A 345 -3.23 -23.26 -2.32
N ILE A 346 -3.90 -22.59 -1.36
CA ILE A 346 -3.55 -21.22 -0.95
C ILE A 346 -2.13 -21.15 -0.40
N ARG A 347 -1.69 -22.15 0.39
CA ARG A 347 -0.34 -22.20 0.92
C ARG A 347 0.71 -22.33 -0.18
N ASP A 348 0.42 -23.13 -1.21
CA ASP A 348 1.37 -23.48 -2.25
C ASP A 348 1.44 -22.42 -3.36
N HIS A 349 0.35 -21.66 -3.62
CA HIS A 349 0.21 -20.70 -4.72
C HIS A 349 -0.08 -19.25 -4.28
N GLY A 350 -0.47 -19.04 -3.03
CA GLY A 350 -0.84 -17.70 -2.53
C GLY A 350 0.35 -16.77 -2.31
N SER A 351 0.12 -15.48 -2.47
CA SER A 351 1.10 -14.42 -2.25
C SER A 351 1.11 -13.87 -0.82
N HIS A 352 0.38 -14.46 0.11
CA HIS A 352 0.16 -13.97 1.47
C HIS A 352 -0.51 -12.59 1.56
N HIS A 353 -1.20 -12.18 0.50
CA HIS A 353 -1.84 -10.85 0.46
C HIS A 353 -3.25 -10.92 1.05
N THR A 354 -4.22 -11.49 0.35
CA THR A 354 -5.63 -11.48 0.77
C THR A 354 -6.35 -12.72 0.31
N ASP A 355 -6.95 -13.48 1.23
CA ASP A 355 -7.73 -14.65 0.90
C ASP A 355 -9.09 -14.65 1.60
N ALA A 356 -10.12 -15.19 0.95
CA ALA A 356 -11.48 -15.18 1.45
C ALA A 356 -12.13 -16.57 1.40
N ILE A 357 -13.00 -16.84 2.37
CA ILE A 357 -13.90 -17.97 2.38
C ILE A 357 -15.36 -17.52 2.37
N VAL A 358 -16.20 -18.18 1.59
CA VAL A 358 -17.65 -18.06 1.62
C VAL A 358 -18.24 -19.33 2.23
N THR A 359 -18.83 -19.25 3.41
CA THR A 359 -19.35 -20.41 4.15
C THR A 359 -20.40 -19.97 5.19
N GLU A 360 -21.36 -20.86 5.48
CA GLU A 360 -22.28 -20.70 6.63
C GLU A 360 -21.80 -21.54 7.84
N ASP A 361 -20.77 -22.38 7.67
CA ASP A 361 -20.20 -23.18 8.76
C ASP A 361 -19.16 -22.37 9.54
N VAL A 362 -19.48 -22.01 10.77
CA VAL A 362 -18.63 -21.23 11.66
C VAL A 362 -17.34 -21.97 12.02
N ALA A 363 -17.36 -23.28 12.12
CA ALA A 363 -16.17 -24.07 12.47
C ALA A 363 -15.18 -24.07 11.28
N VAL A 364 -15.69 -24.23 10.05
CA VAL A 364 -14.90 -24.16 8.83
C VAL A 364 -14.35 -22.74 8.61
N ALA A 365 -15.17 -21.70 8.84
CA ALA A 365 -14.73 -20.32 8.79
C ALA A 365 -13.59 -20.07 9.80
N THR A 366 -13.75 -20.51 11.04
CA THR A 366 -12.73 -20.34 12.09
C THR A 366 -11.42 -21.06 11.73
N LYS A 367 -11.51 -22.28 11.18
CA LYS A 367 -10.33 -23.01 10.68
C LYS A 367 -9.62 -22.23 9.58
N PHE A 368 -10.34 -21.76 8.57
CA PHE A 368 -9.79 -20.97 7.46
C PHE A 368 -9.12 -19.69 7.94
N LEU A 369 -9.80 -18.91 8.78
CA LEU A 369 -9.29 -17.65 9.34
C LEU A 369 -8.00 -17.84 10.17
N ASN A 370 -7.84 -19.00 10.82
CA ASN A 370 -6.67 -19.30 11.65
C ASN A 370 -5.51 -19.92 10.87
N GLU A 371 -5.77 -20.70 9.83
CA GLU A 371 -4.75 -21.49 9.15
C GLU A 371 -4.21 -20.81 7.89
N VAL A 372 -4.97 -19.91 7.25
CA VAL A 372 -4.48 -19.10 6.14
C VAL A 372 -3.50 -18.04 6.66
N ASP A 373 -2.27 -18.08 6.18
CA ASP A 373 -1.22 -17.13 6.58
C ASP A 373 -1.12 -15.97 5.58
N SER A 374 -2.21 -15.23 5.40
CA SER A 374 -2.25 -14.01 4.60
C SER A 374 -2.39 -12.77 5.47
N ALA A 375 -1.99 -11.62 4.93
CA ALA A 375 -2.07 -10.35 5.64
C ALA A 375 -3.52 -9.97 5.95
N ILE A 376 -4.45 -10.38 5.07
CA ILE A 376 -5.89 -10.16 5.22
C ILE A 376 -6.60 -11.47 4.93
N VAL A 377 -7.41 -11.95 5.86
CA VAL A 377 -8.23 -13.15 5.70
C VAL A 377 -9.68 -12.80 5.99
N LEU A 378 -10.59 -13.14 5.08
CA LEU A 378 -11.97 -12.69 5.10
C LEU A 378 -12.96 -13.86 5.16
N HIS A 379 -14.00 -13.68 5.94
CA HIS A 379 -15.16 -14.57 5.98
C HIS A 379 -16.40 -13.84 5.44
N ASN A 380 -17.02 -14.37 4.40
CA ASN A 380 -18.22 -13.83 3.77
C ASN A 380 -18.09 -12.36 3.33
N ALA A 381 -16.91 -11.98 2.84
CA ALA A 381 -16.64 -10.65 2.33
C ALA A 381 -15.75 -10.72 1.09
N SER A 382 -15.84 -9.70 0.23
CA SER A 382 -15.04 -9.56 -0.98
C SER A 382 -13.58 -9.22 -0.64
N THR A 383 -12.62 -9.81 -1.36
CA THR A 383 -11.21 -9.45 -1.25
C THR A 383 -10.92 -7.99 -1.60
N GLN A 384 -11.83 -7.30 -2.28
CA GLN A 384 -11.75 -5.86 -2.58
C GLN A 384 -11.83 -4.95 -1.34
N PHE A 385 -12.17 -5.50 -0.17
CA PHE A 385 -12.04 -4.79 1.10
C PHE A 385 -10.59 -4.68 1.61
N ALA A 386 -9.62 -5.28 0.94
CA ALA A 386 -8.20 -5.09 1.19
C ALA A 386 -7.74 -3.67 0.80
N ASP A 387 -8.10 -2.68 1.59
CA ASP A 387 -7.91 -1.26 1.33
C ASP A 387 -7.90 -0.48 2.66
N GLY A 388 -6.96 0.44 2.84
CA GLY A 388 -6.82 1.20 4.09
C GLY A 388 -7.99 2.13 4.39
N GLY A 389 -8.70 2.61 3.37
CA GLY A 389 -9.94 3.38 3.53
C GLY A 389 -11.06 2.51 4.10
N GLU A 390 -11.24 1.30 3.54
CA GLU A 390 -12.24 0.32 3.99
C GLU A 390 -11.92 -0.20 5.42
N PHE A 391 -10.64 -0.26 5.79
CA PHE A 391 -10.21 -0.61 7.17
C PHE A 391 -10.40 0.52 8.18
N GLY A 392 -10.82 1.71 7.73
CA GLY A 392 -10.97 2.88 8.60
C GLY A 392 -9.65 3.57 8.94
N PHE A 393 -8.56 3.26 8.24
CA PHE A 393 -7.25 3.91 8.43
C PHE A 393 -7.14 5.25 7.69
N GLY A 394 -8.18 5.62 6.95
CA GLY A 394 -8.28 6.83 6.16
C GLY A 394 -7.55 6.75 4.82
N ALA A 395 -6.33 6.27 4.81
CA ALA A 395 -5.52 5.97 3.63
C ALA A 395 -4.40 4.99 3.99
N GLU A 396 -3.70 4.48 2.97
CA GLU A 396 -2.53 3.62 3.13
C GLU A 396 -1.39 4.10 2.25
N ILE A 397 -0.16 3.89 2.70
CA ILE A 397 1.04 4.08 1.88
C ILE A 397 1.30 2.87 0.97
N GLY A 398 0.70 1.74 1.27
CA GLY A 398 0.75 0.46 0.58
C GLY A 398 0.23 -0.66 1.47
N ILE A 399 0.17 -1.88 0.93
CA ILE A 399 -0.13 -3.10 1.68
C ILE A 399 1.18 -3.87 1.87
N ALA A 400 1.41 -4.40 3.07
CA ALA A 400 2.59 -5.19 3.38
C ALA A 400 2.19 -6.64 3.66
N THR A 401 2.82 -7.60 2.99
CA THR A 401 2.57 -9.04 3.20
C THR A 401 3.58 -9.68 4.17
N GLY A 402 4.74 -9.04 4.35
CA GLY A 402 5.78 -9.52 5.26
C GLY A 402 5.35 -9.52 6.73
N LYS A 403 5.87 -10.47 7.51
CA LYS A 403 5.60 -10.61 8.95
C LYS A 403 6.45 -9.66 9.79
N PHE A 404 6.30 -8.36 9.55
CA PHE A 404 6.92 -7.31 10.35
C PHE A 404 5.91 -6.69 11.31
N HIS A 405 6.24 -5.59 12.01
CA HIS A 405 5.31 -4.94 12.94
C HIS A 405 4.07 -4.34 12.26
N ALA A 406 4.14 -4.07 10.94
CA ALA A 406 3.01 -3.70 10.10
C ALA A 406 2.79 -4.78 9.03
N ARG A 407 1.59 -5.32 8.96
CA ARG A 407 1.13 -6.31 7.98
C ARG A 407 -0.28 -5.96 7.56
N GLY A 408 -0.61 -6.07 6.28
CA GLY A 408 -1.85 -5.55 5.70
C GLY A 408 -1.71 -4.10 5.27
N PRO A 409 -2.79 -3.32 5.21
CA PRO A 409 -2.76 -1.90 4.86
C PRO A 409 -1.89 -1.09 5.82
N VAL A 410 -0.95 -0.32 5.30
CA VAL A 410 0.00 0.48 6.09
C VAL A 410 -0.50 1.92 6.15
N GLY A 411 -1.33 2.23 7.13
CA GLY A 411 -1.83 3.56 7.44
C GLY A 411 -0.93 4.33 8.41
N ALA A 412 -1.44 5.44 8.96
CA ALA A 412 -0.67 6.30 9.85
C ALA A 412 -0.22 5.57 11.14
N GLU A 413 -1.06 4.70 11.70
CA GLU A 413 -0.73 3.93 12.90
C GLU A 413 0.39 2.92 12.64
N GLN A 414 0.35 2.22 11.50
CA GLN A 414 1.34 1.23 11.09
C GLN A 414 2.70 1.86 10.73
N LEU A 415 2.73 3.16 10.42
CA LEU A 415 3.97 3.94 10.26
C LEU A 415 4.57 4.38 11.61
N THR A 416 4.17 3.76 12.72
CA THR A 416 4.74 3.94 14.04
C THR A 416 5.24 2.63 14.61
N SER A 417 6.20 2.72 15.54
CA SER A 417 6.60 1.64 16.43
C SER A 417 6.24 2.04 17.87
N PHE A 418 6.89 1.50 18.86
CA PHE A 418 6.65 1.86 20.26
C PHE A 418 7.96 1.96 21.04
N LYS A 419 7.89 2.70 22.15
CA LYS A 419 8.89 2.68 23.22
C LYS A 419 8.20 2.45 24.56
N TYR A 420 8.97 2.05 25.55
CA TYR A 420 8.47 1.95 26.92
C TYR A 420 8.82 3.20 27.72
N ARG A 421 7.85 3.76 28.43
CA ARG A 421 8.06 4.77 29.47
C ARG A 421 7.86 4.07 30.81
N ILE A 422 8.81 4.28 31.72
CA ILE A 422 8.77 3.65 33.05
C ILE A 422 8.77 4.77 34.09
N HIS A 423 7.72 4.77 34.92
CA HIS A 423 7.59 5.71 36.03
C HIS A 423 7.88 4.99 37.35
N GLY A 424 8.91 5.44 38.02
CA GLY A 424 9.35 4.91 39.31
C GLY A 424 9.40 5.99 40.39
N THR A 425 9.68 5.56 41.64
CA THR A 425 9.84 6.41 42.82
C THR A 425 11.18 6.11 43.51
N GLY A 426 12.20 5.63 42.78
CA GLY A 426 13.52 5.31 43.31
C GLY A 426 13.83 3.82 43.42
N GLN A 427 13.06 2.95 42.76
CA GLN A 427 13.31 1.51 42.76
C GLN A 427 14.69 1.18 42.16
N THR A 428 15.41 0.29 42.82
CA THR A 428 16.65 -0.29 42.35
C THR A 428 16.47 -1.79 42.10
N ARG A 429 17.28 -2.33 41.19
CA ARG A 429 17.33 -3.78 41.00
C ARG A 429 18.39 -4.36 41.95
N PRO A 430 18.04 -5.46 42.72
CA PRO A 430 19.00 -6.12 43.60
C PRO A 430 20.14 -6.75 42.85
#